data_fe9f08bec29597292dd58b0c69415a96
#
_entry.id   fe9f08bec29597292dd58b0c69415a96
#
_cell.length_a   1.000
_cell.length_b   1.000
_cell.length_c   1.000
_cell.angle_alpha   90.00
_cell.angle_beta   90.00
_cell.angle_gamma   90.00
#
_symmetry.space_group_name_H-M   'P 1'
#
loop_
_entity.id
_entity.type
_entity.pdbx_description
1 polymer ?
#
loop_
_entity_poly.entity_id
_entity_poly.type
_entity_poly.pdbx_seq_one_letter_code
_entity_poly.pdbx_strand_id
1 'polypeptide(L)'
;MSAGIGGHTSSDMRERFVSDVISKNGKVVSIMAGINDIAQNDGYISNADILNNIASMAEMAQRGGSKVILCSVLPANTIGWNPAIRPADLVIDLNSRIKAYAESHDCVYLDYWTRLVDENTKGLPAALTTDGVHVTDECYEIMEEMFLSTLKPLLK
;
A
#
# COMPACT_ATOMS: atom_id res chain seq x y z
N MET A 1 -6.75 7.02 -12.85
CA MET A 1 -5.42 6.93 -13.50
C MET A 1 -4.50 6.13 -12.56
N SER A 2 -3.72 5.18 -13.09
CA SER A 2 -2.70 4.45 -12.33
C SER A 2 -1.32 5.04 -12.60
N ALA A 3 -0.51 5.18 -11.56
CA ALA A 3 0.88 5.61 -11.62
C ALA A 3 1.85 4.55 -11.04
N GLY A 4 1.35 3.33 -10.81
CA GLY A 4 2.15 2.21 -10.29
C GLY A 4 3.20 1.74 -11.30
N ILE A 5 4.41 1.43 -10.80
CA ILE A 5 5.49 0.79 -11.54
C ILE A 5 5.93 -0.43 -10.74
N GLY A 6 5.98 -1.60 -11.42
CA GLY A 6 6.38 -2.84 -10.77
C GLY A 6 7.80 -2.75 -10.17
N GLY A 7 7.96 -3.30 -8.96
CA GLY A 7 9.25 -3.32 -8.27
C GLY A 7 9.63 -2.06 -7.52
N HIS A 8 8.95 -0.92 -7.74
CA HIS A 8 9.29 0.33 -7.08
C HIS A 8 9.05 0.29 -5.58
N THR A 9 10.00 0.84 -4.83
CA THR A 9 9.92 1.07 -3.39
C THR A 9 9.17 2.36 -3.06
N SER A 10 8.88 2.59 -1.78
CA SER A 10 8.27 3.85 -1.33
C SER A 10 9.15 5.07 -1.64
N SER A 11 10.48 4.91 -1.64
CA SER A 11 11.43 5.96 -2.03
C SER A 11 11.30 6.32 -3.50
N ASP A 12 11.30 5.33 -4.40
CA ASP A 12 11.11 5.53 -5.84
C ASP A 12 9.78 6.23 -6.15
N MET A 13 8.72 5.78 -5.48
CA MET A 13 7.40 6.40 -5.62
C MET A 13 7.41 7.87 -5.20
N ARG A 14 8.07 8.18 -4.07
CA ARG A 14 8.18 9.55 -3.56
C ARG A 14 8.95 10.47 -4.51
N GLU A 15 10.04 10.00 -5.10
CA GLU A 15 10.87 10.79 -6.03
C GLU A 15 10.09 11.26 -7.26
N ARG A 16 9.23 10.43 -7.82
CA ARG A 16 8.42 10.74 -9.00
C ARG A 16 6.99 11.23 -8.69
N PHE A 17 6.64 11.36 -7.39
CA PHE A 17 5.25 11.62 -6.97
C PHE A 17 4.69 12.93 -7.50
N VAL A 18 5.50 13.99 -7.56
CA VAL A 18 5.08 15.30 -8.08
C VAL A 18 4.74 15.20 -9.56
N SER A 19 5.61 14.61 -10.38
CA SER A 19 5.41 14.50 -11.83
C SER A 19 4.27 13.57 -12.19
N ASP A 20 4.15 12.44 -11.49
CA ASP A 20 3.26 11.37 -11.88
C ASP A 20 1.86 11.48 -11.26
N VAL A 21 1.75 12.14 -10.12
CA VAL A 21 0.51 12.22 -9.34
C VAL A 21 0.05 13.66 -9.14
N ILE A 22 0.85 14.50 -8.50
CA ILE A 22 0.43 15.87 -8.14
C ILE A 22 0.10 16.69 -9.38
N SER A 23 0.92 16.63 -10.42
CA SER A 23 0.69 17.34 -11.70
C SER A 23 -0.64 16.99 -12.39
N LYS A 24 -1.29 15.91 -12.00
CA LYS A 24 -2.57 15.46 -12.58
C LYS A 24 -3.80 16.03 -11.89
N ASN A 25 -3.61 16.76 -10.79
CA ASN A 25 -4.69 17.44 -10.04
C ASN A 25 -5.87 16.51 -9.68
N GLY A 26 -5.59 15.29 -9.27
CA GLY A 26 -6.61 14.31 -8.85
C GLY A 26 -7.35 14.75 -7.59
N LYS A 27 -8.67 14.60 -7.53
CA LYS A 27 -9.47 14.91 -6.34
C LYS A 27 -9.18 13.97 -5.18
N VAL A 28 -8.86 12.73 -5.49
CA VAL A 28 -8.52 11.69 -4.53
C VAL A 28 -7.25 10.99 -4.99
N VAL A 29 -6.33 10.78 -4.10
CA VAL A 29 -5.09 10.02 -4.32
C VAL A 29 -5.08 8.82 -3.40
N SER A 30 -4.90 7.62 -3.94
CA SER A 30 -4.68 6.42 -3.15
C SER A 30 -3.22 6.00 -3.22
N ILE A 31 -2.66 5.64 -2.08
CA ILE A 31 -1.25 5.24 -1.93
C ILE A 31 -1.22 3.84 -1.33
N MET A 32 -0.62 2.90 -2.05
CA MET A 32 -0.29 1.56 -1.57
C MET A 32 1.18 1.29 -1.85
N ALA A 33 1.98 1.19 -0.80
CA ALA A 33 3.43 1.01 -0.88
C ALA A 33 3.94 0.21 0.33
N GLY A 34 5.11 -0.40 0.21
CA GLY A 34 5.82 -1.01 1.31
C GLY A 34 6.26 -2.46 1.10
N ILE A 35 5.57 -3.25 0.26
CA ILE A 35 5.97 -4.65 0.07
C ILE A 35 7.33 -4.78 -0.64
N ASN A 36 7.62 -3.92 -1.61
CA ASN A 36 8.93 -3.92 -2.30
C ASN A 36 10.05 -3.41 -1.40
N ASP A 37 9.72 -2.52 -0.47
CA ASP A 37 10.64 -2.08 0.60
C ASP A 37 10.95 -3.24 1.56
N ILE A 38 9.93 -3.94 2.04
CA ILE A 38 10.07 -5.13 2.90
C ILE A 38 10.84 -6.23 2.17
N ALA A 39 10.62 -6.39 0.86
CA ALA A 39 11.37 -7.31 0.01
C ALA A 39 12.84 -6.92 -0.18
N GLN A 40 13.23 -5.72 0.26
CA GLN A 40 14.58 -5.15 0.13
C GLN A 40 15.03 -5.00 -1.33
N ASN A 41 14.11 -4.57 -2.23
CA ASN A 41 14.43 -4.38 -3.64
C ASN A 41 15.58 -3.38 -3.84
N ASP A 42 15.67 -2.36 -2.98
CA ASP A 42 16.75 -1.35 -2.95
C ASP A 42 17.61 -1.45 -1.67
N GLY A 43 17.66 -2.63 -1.06
CA GLY A 43 18.34 -2.85 0.20
C GLY A 43 17.42 -2.65 1.42
N TYR A 44 18.01 -2.79 2.61
CA TYR A 44 17.28 -2.70 3.87
C TYR A 44 16.78 -1.28 4.14
N ILE A 45 15.53 -1.18 4.55
CA ILE A 45 14.88 0.04 5.05
C ILE A 45 13.99 -0.31 6.25
N SER A 46 13.95 0.54 7.27
CA SER A 46 13.08 0.33 8.42
C SER A 46 11.62 0.64 8.11
N ASN A 47 10.67 0.00 8.82
CA ASN A 47 9.26 0.34 8.69
C ASN A 47 8.96 1.81 9.04
N ALA A 48 9.73 2.40 9.96
CA ALA A 48 9.62 3.82 10.27
C ALA A 48 9.95 4.70 9.07
N ASP A 49 11.00 4.35 8.31
CA ASP A 49 11.40 5.10 7.12
C ASP A 49 10.46 4.87 5.94
N ILE A 50 9.93 3.64 5.79
CA ILE A 50 8.86 3.36 4.81
C ILE A 50 7.65 4.24 5.11
N LEU A 51 7.21 4.32 6.37
CA LEU A 51 6.12 5.20 6.76
C LEU A 51 6.44 6.66 6.47
N ASN A 52 7.66 7.14 6.73
CA ASN A 52 8.06 8.52 6.42
C ASN A 52 7.92 8.84 4.93
N ASN A 53 8.25 7.90 4.04
CA ASN A 53 8.05 8.06 2.61
C ASN A 53 6.56 8.14 2.25
N ILE A 54 5.74 7.26 2.81
CA ILE A 54 4.28 7.25 2.61
C ILE A 54 3.66 8.55 3.14
N ALA A 55 4.03 8.98 4.33
CA ALA A 55 3.57 10.22 4.94
C ALA A 55 3.92 11.45 4.09
N SER A 56 5.16 11.50 3.57
CA SER A 56 5.58 12.57 2.67
C SER A 56 4.72 12.66 1.41
N MET A 57 4.37 11.52 0.80
CA MET A 57 3.48 11.49 -0.36
C MET A 57 2.06 11.93 0.00
N ALA A 58 1.53 11.49 1.15
CA ALA A 58 0.22 11.89 1.64
C ALA A 58 0.15 13.42 1.87
N GLU A 59 1.15 13.98 2.52
CA GLU A 59 1.24 15.44 2.74
C GLU A 59 1.32 16.22 1.43
N MET A 60 2.10 15.77 0.45
CA MET A 60 2.16 16.40 -0.87
C MET A 60 0.79 16.39 -1.55
N ALA A 61 0.07 15.27 -1.50
CA ALA A 61 -1.26 15.15 -2.08
C ALA A 61 -2.27 16.09 -1.38
N GLN A 62 -2.28 16.14 -0.04
CA GLN A 62 -3.14 17.02 0.74
C GLN A 62 -2.86 18.50 0.48
N ARG A 63 -1.58 18.91 0.40
CA ARG A 63 -1.20 20.28 0.02
C ARG A 63 -1.65 20.66 -1.38
N GLY A 64 -1.73 19.68 -2.29
CA GLY A 64 -2.30 19.82 -3.63
C GLY A 64 -3.84 19.85 -3.66
N GLY A 65 -4.50 19.74 -2.51
CA GLY A 65 -5.97 19.76 -2.39
C GLY A 65 -6.66 18.40 -2.60
N SER A 66 -5.88 17.32 -2.68
CA SER A 66 -6.44 15.96 -2.80
C SER A 66 -6.84 15.39 -1.45
N LYS A 67 -7.93 14.63 -1.42
CA LYS A 67 -8.21 13.69 -0.33
C LYS A 67 -7.31 12.46 -0.50
N VAL A 68 -6.87 11.86 0.60
CA VAL A 68 -5.92 10.75 0.56
C VAL A 68 -6.52 9.47 1.14
N ILE A 69 -6.36 8.37 0.40
CA ILE A 69 -6.60 7.00 0.87
C ILE A 69 -5.23 6.33 1.05
N LEU A 70 -4.92 5.89 2.27
CA LEU A 70 -3.76 5.05 2.56
C LEU A 70 -4.21 3.60 2.64
N CYS A 71 -3.73 2.78 1.71
CA CYS A 71 -4.05 1.36 1.68
C CYS A 71 -3.09 0.57 2.57
N SER A 72 -3.61 -0.45 3.24
CA SER A 72 -2.74 -1.44 3.88
C SER A 72 -1.88 -2.15 2.83
N VAL A 73 -0.70 -2.58 3.23
CA VAL A 73 0.04 -3.63 2.51
C VAL A 73 -0.76 -4.92 2.61
N LEU A 74 -0.81 -5.68 1.52
CA LEU A 74 -1.52 -6.96 1.49
C LEU A 74 -0.85 -7.99 2.40
N PRO A 75 -1.60 -9.00 2.88
CA PRO A 75 -1.00 -10.09 3.63
C PRO A 75 0.11 -10.77 2.82
N ALA A 76 1.27 -10.97 3.42
CA ALA A 76 2.37 -11.72 2.81
C ALA A 76 3.15 -12.47 3.88
N ASN A 77 3.36 -13.77 3.71
CA ASN A 77 4.19 -14.60 4.57
C ASN A 77 5.44 -15.13 3.85
N THR A 78 5.52 -14.89 2.56
CA THR A 78 6.67 -15.20 1.72
C THR A 78 6.79 -14.17 0.60
N ILE A 79 7.98 -14.04 0.05
CA ILE A 79 8.27 -13.18 -1.12
C ILE A 79 8.97 -14.06 -2.13
N GLY A 80 8.29 -14.34 -3.26
CA GLY A 80 8.76 -15.31 -4.24
C GLY A 80 10.15 -15.03 -4.81
N TRP A 81 10.49 -13.75 -4.99
CA TRP A 81 11.82 -13.34 -5.52
C TRP A 81 12.87 -13.10 -4.42
N ASN A 82 12.50 -13.10 -3.14
CA ASN A 82 13.43 -13.01 -2.02
C ASN A 82 12.96 -13.91 -0.85
N PRO A 83 13.07 -15.23 -0.98
CA PRO A 83 12.52 -16.17 -0.01
C PRO A 83 13.22 -16.19 1.34
N ALA A 84 14.35 -15.48 1.48
CA ALA A 84 15.02 -15.31 2.77
C ALA A 84 14.27 -14.37 3.72
N ILE A 85 13.44 -13.47 3.18
CA ILE A 85 12.63 -12.54 3.97
C ILE A 85 11.39 -13.26 4.51
N ARG A 86 11.07 -12.99 5.77
CA ARG A 86 9.83 -13.40 6.45
C ARG A 86 8.97 -12.15 6.65
N PRO A 87 8.07 -11.81 5.73
CA PRO A 87 7.44 -10.50 5.70
C PRO A 87 6.25 -10.34 6.66
N ALA A 88 5.65 -11.41 7.17
CA ALA A 88 4.36 -11.36 7.87
C ALA A 88 4.32 -10.33 9.01
N ASP A 89 5.27 -10.41 9.95
CA ASP A 89 5.31 -9.49 11.09
C ASP A 89 5.67 -8.06 10.67
N LEU A 90 6.53 -7.91 9.65
CA LEU A 90 6.89 -6.60 9.10
C LEU A 90 5.69 -5.92 8.44
N VAL A 91 4.88 -6.68 7.71
CA VAL A 91 3.63 -6.18 7.11
C VAL A 91 2.64 -5.75 8.18
N ILE A 92 2.44 -6.56 9.22
CA ILE A 92 1.53 -6.26 10.32
C ILE A 92 1.98 -4.97 11.04
N ASP A 93 3.26 -4.84 11.38
CA ASP A 93 3.80 -3.64 12.01
C ASP A 93 3.67 -2.40 11.11
N LEU A 94 4.02 -2.51 9.83
CA LEU A 94 3.88 -1.41 8.89
C LEU A 94 2.42 -0.96 8.74
N ASN A 95 1.48 -1.90 8.61
CA ASN A 95 0.06 -1.59 8.52
C ASN A 95 -0.48 -0.90 9.78
N SER A 96 -0.02 -1.31 10.96
CA SER A 96 -0.35 -0.61 12.22
C SER A 96 0.11 0.85 12.20
N ARG A 97 1.30 1.11 11.70
CA ARG A 97 1.86 2.47 11.58
C ARG A 97 1.12 3.31 10.54
N ILE A 98 0.80 2.73 9.37
CA ILE A 98 0.02 3.42 8.32
C ILE A 98 -1.36 3.80 8.84
N LYS A 99 -2.03 2.88 9.54
CA LYS A 99 -3.35 3.12 10.12
C LYS A 99 -3.31 4.27 11.15
N ALA A 100 -2.38 4.22 12.08
CA ALA A 100 -2.22 5.27 13.11
C ALA A 100 -1.92 6.64 12.46
N TYR A 101 -1.09 6.69 11.43
CA TYR A 101 -0.83 7.91 10.68
C TYR A 101 -2.10 8.42 9.99
N ALA A 102 -2.84 7.55 9.30
CA ALA A 102 -4.06 7.93 8.60
C ALA A 102 -5.09 8.55 9.55
N GLU A 103 -5.32 7.92 10.70
CA GLU A 103 -6.26 8.38 11.72
C GLU A 103 -5.89 9.74 12.30
N SER A 104 -4.61 10.07 12.37
CA SER A 104 -4.11 11.34 12.93
C SER A 104 -3.90 12.46 11.91
N HIS A 105 -3.98 12.19 10.59
CA HIS A 105 -3.63 13.13 9.52
C HIS A 105 -4.71 13.29 8.44
N ASP A 106 -5.97 13.08 8.81
CA ASP A 106 -7.12 13.27 7.91
C ASP A 106 -7.00 12.47 6.59
N CYS A 107 -6.48 11.25 6.69
CA CYS A 107 -6.45 10.28 5.60
C CYS A 107 -7.43 9.15 5.89
N VAL A 108 -8.01 8.58 4.83
CA VAL A 108 -8.81 7.36 4.96
C VAL A 108 -7.90 6.15 4.91
N TYR A 109 -8.03 5.24 5.89
CA TYR A 109 -7.32 3.97 5.88
C TYR A 109 -8.18 2.90 5.19
N LEU A 110 -7.65 2.27 4.14
CA LEU A 110 -8.31 1.16 3.44
C LEU A 110 -7.63 -0.15 3.81
N ASP A 111 -8.31 -0.93 4.64
CA ASP A 111 -7.78 -2.16 5.22
C ASP A 111 -8.06 -3.39 4.34
N TYR A 112 -7.24 -3.60 3.32
CA TYR A 112 -7.25 -4.83 2.54
C TYR A 112 -6.77 -6.04 3.35
N TRP A 113 -5.82 -5.82 4.28
CA TRP A 113 -5.16 -6.88 5.01
C TRP A 113 -6.16 -7.73 5.80
N THR A 114 -7.00 -7.10 6.60
CA THR A 114 -8.01 -7.81 7.42
C THR A 114 -8.99 -8.61 6.57
N ARG A 115 -9.32 -8.12 5.37
CA ARG A 115 -10.27 -8.80 4.47
C ARG A 115 -9.66 -10.00 3.75
N LEU A 116 -8.35 -9.97 3.48
CA LEU A 116 -7.68 -10.93 2.58
C LEU A 116 -6.76 -11.92 3.30
N VAL A 117 -6.49 -11.74 4.59
CA VAL A 117 -5.51 -12.56 5.32
C VAL A 117 -6.03 -14.00 5.53
N ASP A 118 -5.14 -14.95 5.31
CA ASP A 118 -5.27 -16.30 5.87
C ASP A 118 -4.75 -16.29 7.32
N GLU A 119 -5.64 -16.50 8.27
CA GLU A 119 -5.33 -16.38 9.70
C GLU A 119 -4.27 -17.38 10.19
N ASN A 120 -4.13 -18.52 9.51
CA ASN A 120 -3.16 -19.53 9.90
C ASN A 120 -1.74 -19.20 9.42
N THR A 121 -1.63 -18.64 8.21
CA THR A 121 -0.33 -18.37 7.56
C THR A 121 0.10 -16.91 7.66
N LYS A 122 -0.84 -16.00 7.96
CA LYS A 122 -0.65 -14.53 7.91
C LYS A 122 -0.23 -14.00 6.53
N GLY A 123 -0.44 -14.80 5.50
CA GLY A 123 -0.24 -14.45 4.10
C GLY A 123 -1.57 -14.37 3.34
N LEU A 124 -1.48 -14.19 2.02
CA LEU A 124 -2.62 -14.35 1.15
C LEU A 124 -3.00 -15.84 1.04
N PRO A 125 -4.31 -16.18 0.97
CA PRO A 125 -4.74 -17.52 0.60
C PRO A 125 -4.13 -17.92 -0.75
N ALA A 126 -3.74 -19.18 -0.90
CA ALA A 126 -3.09 -19.69 -2.11
C ALA A 126 -3.90 -19.45 -3.40
N ALA A 127 -5.23 -19.40 -3.31
CA ALA A 127 -6.11 -19.08 -4.44
C ALA A 127 -6.04 -17.61 -4.89
N LEU A 128 -5.56 -16.71 -4.04
CA LEU A 128 -5.55 -15.27 -4.29
C LEU A 128 -4.17 -14.73 -4.69
N THR A 129 -3.15 -15.58 -4.74
CA THR A 129 -1.77 -15.17 -5.10
C THR A 129 -1.07 -16.21 -5.96
N THR A 130 -0.10 -15.75 -6.73
CA THR A 130 0.76 -16.61 -7.57
C THR A 130 2.12 -16.92 -6.94
N ASP A 131 2.63 -16.00 -6.11
CA ASP A 131 3.99 -16.07 -5.54
C ASP A 131 4.08 -15.59 -4.08
N GLY A 132 2.92 -15.40 -3.43
CA GLY A 132 2.82 -14.88 -2.08
C GLY A 132 2.65 -13.37 -1.98
N VAL A 133 2.82 -12.63 -3.09
CA VAL A 133 2.71 -11.16 -3.17
C VAL A 133 1.80 -10.70 -4.30
N HIS A 134 2.06 -11.16 -5.54
CA HIS A 134 1.25 -10.80 -6.69
C HIS A 134 -0.11 -11.50 -6.64
N VAL A 135 -1.15 -10.74 -6.92
CA VAL A 135 -2.53 -11.18 -6.73
C VAL A 135 -3.15 -11.69 -8.03
N THR A 136 -4.12 -12.59 -7.89
CA THR A 136 -4.94 -13.11 -8.99
C THR A 136 -6.05 -12.12 -9.36
N ASP A 137 -6.69 -12.32 -10.52
CA ASP A 137 -7.83 -11.51 -10.95
C ASP A 137 -8.97 -11.55 -9.92
N GLU A 138 -9.24 -12.71 -9.32
CA GLU A 138 -10.24 -12.85 -8.24
C GLU A 138 -9.91 -11.94 -7.04
N CYS A 139 -8.64 -11.85 -6.65
CA CYS A 139 -8.21 -10.95 -5.59
C CYS A 139 -8.39 -9.48 -5.98
N TYR A 140 -8.08 -9.13 -7.22
CA TYR A 140 -8.32 -7.77 -7.74
C TYR A 140 -9.79 -7.38 -7.71
N GLU A 141 -10.72 -8.27 -8.04
CA GLU A 141 -12.16 -8.01 -7.95
C GLU A 141 -12.58 -7.66 -6.52
N ILE A 142 -12.10 -8.40 -5.52
CA ILE A 142 -12.35 -8.11 -4.11
C ILE A 142 -11.78 -6.73 -3.72
N MET A 143 -10.54 -6.46 -4.12
CA MET A 143 -9.88 -5.18 -3.83
C MET A 143 -10.60 -4.01 -4.50
N GLU A 144 -11.05 -4.16 -5.74
CA GLU A 144 -11.79 -3.13 -6.47
C GLU A 144 -13.11 -2.78 -5.78
N GLU A 145 -13.88 -3.78 -5.35
CA GLU A 145 -15.13 -3.57 -4.60
C GLU A 145 -14.88 -2.76 -3.33
N MET A 146 -13.86 -3.12 -2.55
CA MET A 146 -13.46 -2.40 -1.34
C MET A 146 -13.03 -0.97 -1.64
N PHE A 147 -12.22 -0.80 -2.69
CA PHE A 147 -11.75 0.52 -3.11
C PHE A 147 -12.89 1.43 -3.55
N LEU A 148 -13.79 0.94 -4.40
CA LEU A 148 -14.94 1.72 -4.87
C LEU A 148 -15.88 2.11 -3.72
N SER A 149 -16.08 1.23 -2.75
CA SER A 149 -16.87 1.54 -1.56
C SER A 149 -16.24 2.65 -0.72
N THR A 150 -14.93 2.68 -0.63
CA THR A 150 -14.16 3.72 0.08
C THR A 150 -14.09 5.02 -0.70
N LEU A 151 -13.96 4.97 -2.02
CA LEU A 151 -13.82 6.13 -2.89
C LEU A 151 -15.10 6.94 -3.04
N LYS A 152 -16.25 6.27 -3.22
CA LYS A 152 -17.54 6.93 -3.52
C LYS A 152 -17.91 8.07 -2.56
N PRO A 153 -17.79 7.93 -1.23
CA PRO A 153 -18.09 9.02 -0.29
C PRO A 153 -17.16 10.23 -0.43
N LEU A 154 -15.92 10.00 -0.89
CA LEU A 154 -14.89 11.05 -1.01
C LEU A 154 -15.07 11.93 -2.25
N LEU A 155 -15.84 11.47 -3.24
CA LEU A 155 -16.14 12.21 -4.47
C LEU A 155 -17.34 13.16 -4.33
N LYS A 156 -18.08 13.04 -3.25
CA LYS A 156 -19.17 13.96 -2.90
C LYS A 156 -18.61 15.21 -2.25
#